data_e3a4b2c1c2e6d13e48c8608fb51bacb5
#
_entry.id   e3a4b2c1c2e6d13e48c8608fb51bacb5
#
_cell.length_a   1.000
_cell.length_b   1.000
_cell.length_c   1.000
_cell.angle_alpha   90.00
_cell.angle_beta   90.00
_cell.angle_gamma   90.00
#
_symmetry.space_group_name_H-M   'P 1'
#
loop_
_entity.id
_entity.type
_entity.pdbx_description
1 polymer ?
#
loop_
_entity_poly.entity_id
_entity_poly.type
_entity_poly.pdbx_seq_one_letter_code
_entity_poly.pdbx_strand_id
1 'polypeptide(L)'
;RFRKKKLTYLICGTGAMEEHLRNVVREMHLDEQVVFAGYCEKIPDVLLQADCFAFPSKREGLPVAMMEAMRAGLPVLALDIRGNHDLISDGEGGFLFEEGNASDYVKGLSFFLDYPEEAKRMGEWNKKRVQDFSIDLVEEKMRRIYAEAESGELK
;
A
#
# COMPACT_ATOMS: atom_id res chain seq x y z
N ARG A 1 6.79 13.65 18.22
CA ARG A 1 7.82 12.62 18.01
C ARG A 1 8.54 12.77 16.66
N PHE A 2 7.81 13.12 15.61
CA PHE A 2 8.37 13.27 14.24
C PHE A 2 9.13 14.58 13.99
N ARG A 3 9.09 15.57 14.88
CA ARG A 3 9.77 16.88 14.71
C ARG A 3 11.28 16.80 14.49
N LYS A 4 11.92 15.66 14.77
CA LYS A 4 13.38 15.46 14.61
C LYS A 4 13.74 14.61 13.37
N LYS A 5 12.80 13.93 12.73
CA LYS A 5 13.04 13.14 11.51
C LYS A 5 12.38 13.86 10.33
N LYS A 6 13.13 14.04 9.26
CA LYS A 6 12.54 14.55 8.00
C LYS A 6 11.64 13.46 7.45
N LEU A 7 10.34 13.71 7.48
CA LEU A 7 9.33 12.89 6.83
C LEU A 7 8.73 13.69 5.68
N THR A 8 8.68 13.11 4.50
CA THR A 8 7.93 13.65 3.36
C THR A 8 6.80 12.69 3.04
N TYR A 9 5.57 13.19 3.02
CA TYR A 9 4.41 12.44 2.59
C TYR A 9 4.02 12.89 1.17
N LEU A 10 4.25 12.00 0.20
CA LEU A 10 3.95 12.25 -1.20
C LEU A 10 2.57 11.69 -1.53
N ILE A 11 1.68 12.54 -2.01
CA ILE A 11 0.33 12.17 -2.47
C ILE A 11 0.33 12.19 -4.00
N CYS A 12 0.23 11.00 -4.60
CA CYS A 12 0.11 10.82 -6.04
C CYS A 12 -1.36 10.61 -6.43
N GLY A 13 -1.81 11.33 -7.43
CA GLY A 13 -3.18 11.28 -7.91
C GLY A 13 -3.87 12.63 -7.87
N THR A 14 -5.06 12.69 -8.45
CA THR A 14 -5.95 13.85 -8.45
C THR A 14 -7.33 13.40 -7.99
N GLY A 15 -8.12 14.30 -7.42
CA GLY A 15 -9.47 13.98 -6.99
C GLY A 15 -10.23 15.15 -6.38
N ALA A 16 -11.51 14.98 -6.18
CA ALA A 16 -12.41 16.04 -5.68
C ALA A 16 -12.03 16.55 -4.28
N MET A 17 -11.30 15.75 -3.50
CA MET A 17 -10.86 16.11 -2.14
C MET A 17 -9.53 16.87 -2.11
N GLU A 18 -8.86 17.07 -3.22
CA GLU A 18 -7.52 17.67 -3.25
C GLU A 18 -7.47 19.06 -2.62
N GLU A 19 -8.41 19.93 -2.98
CA GLU A 19 -8.47 21.29 -2.42
C GLU A 19 -8.71 21.28 -0.91
N HIS A 20 -9.61 20.41 -0.45
CA HIS A 20 -9.86 20.22 0.98
C HIS A 20 -8.60 19.75 1.71
N LEU A 21 -7.91 18.75 1.19
CA LEU A 21 -6.68 18.23 1.78
C LEU A 21 -5.56 19.27 1.82
N ARG A 22 -5.41 20.07 0.75
CA ARG A 22 -4.45 21.20 0.72
C ARG A 22 -4.77 22.23 1.80
N ASN A 23 -6.05 22.51 2.06
CA ASN A 23 -6.46 23.40 3.14
C ASN A 23 -6.07 22.84 4.50
N VAL A 24 -6.36 21.56 4.76
CA VAL A 24 -5.97 20.86 5.99
C VAL A 24 -4.46 20.92 6.21
N VAL A 25 -3.67 20.66 5.16
CA VAL A 25 -2.19 20.71 5.23
C VAL A 25 -1.72 22.11 5.65
N ARG A 26 -2.30 23.18 5.08
CA ARG A 26 -1.98 24.58 5.43
C ARG A 26 -2.37 24.91 6.86
N GLU A 27 -3.57 24.54 7.29
CA GLU A 27 -4.06 24.74 8.66
C GLU A 27 -3.19 24.05 9.71
N MET A 28 -2.65 22.88 9.36
CA MET A 28 -1.75 22.11 10.21
C MET A 28 -0.27 22.53 10.10
N HIS A 29 0.06 23.50 9.25
CA HIS A 29 1.43 23.94 8.96
C HIS A 29 2.36 22.79 8.50
N LEU A 30 1.87 21.93 7.60
CA LEU A 30 2.57 20.75 7.10
C LEU A 30 3.04 20.92 5.63
N ASP A 31 3.04 22.14 5.09
CA ASP A 31 3.35 22.44 3.69
C ASP A 31 4.76 21.96 3.26
N GLU A 32 5.71 21.93 4.18
CA GLU A 32 7.06 21.43 3.92
C GLU A 32 7.17 19.89 3.95
N GLN A 33 6.15 19.19 4.48
CA GLN A 33 6.17 17.74 4.72
C GLN A 33 5.22 16.98 3.80
N VAL A 34 4.17 17.64 3.30
CA VAL A 34 3.16 17.02 2.42
C VAL A 34 3.27 17.59 1.03
N VAL A 35 3.57 16.74 0.06
CA VAL A 35 3.71 17.09 -1.34
C VAL A 35 2.59 16.46 -2.15
N PHE A 36 1.82 17.27 -2.86
CA PHE A 36 0.82 16.82 -3.82
C PHE A 36 1.45 16.78 -5.21
N ALA A 37 1.77 15.58 -5.68
CA ALA A 37 2.42 15.36 -6.97
C ALA A 37 1.44 15.39 -8.17
N GLY A 38 0.13 15.39 -7.90
CA GLY A 38 -0.87 15.30 -8.96
C GLY A 38 -0.84 13.95 -9.66
N TYR A 39 -1.22 13.91 -10.92
CA TYR A 39 -1.18 12.69 -11.72
C TYR A 39 0.26 12.30 -12.04
N CYS A 40 0.65 11.09 -11.70
CA CYS A 40 1.99 10.55 -11.93
C CYS A 40 1.92 9.43 -12.98
N GLU A 41 2.53 9.64 -14.14
CA GLU A 41 2.58 8.63 -15.21
C GLU A 41 3.50 7.45 -14.87
N LYS A 42 4.56 7.70 -14.10
CA LYS A 42 5.59 6.72 -13.78
C LYS A 42 5.57 6.35 -12.28
N ILE A 43 4.46 5.79 -11.83
CA ILE A 43 4.32 5.33 -10.44
C ILE A 43 5.44 4.39 -10.00
N PRO A 44 5.93 3.42 -10.81
CA PRO A 44 7.05 2.58 -10.40
C PRO A 44 8.31 3.37 -10.00
N ASP A 45 8.64 4.44 -10.72
CA ASP A 45 9.82 5.27 -10.42
C ASP A 45 9.67 6.01 -9.08
N VAL A 46 8.44 6.39 -8.73
CA VAL A 46 8.12 7.02 -7.45
C VAL A 46 8.23 6.00 -6.32
N LEU A 47 7.64 4.82 -6.49
CA LEU A 47 7.66 3.76 -5.48
C LEU A 47 9.08 3.27 -5.17
N LEU A 48 9.96 3.21 -6.17
CA LEU A 48 11.36 2.82 -5.98
C LEU A 48 12.17 3.82 -5.12
N GLN A 49 11.68 5.05 -4.93
CA GLN A 49 12.30 6.07 -4.11
C GLN A 49 11.63 6.26 -2.74
N ALA A 50 10.55 5.54 -2.50
CA ALA A 50 9.82 5.60 -1.24
C ALA A 50 10.40 4.63 -0.20
N ASP A 51 10.20 4.94 1.08
CA ASP A 51 10.58 4.08 2.21
C ASP A 51 9.41 3.23 2.71
N CYS A 52 8.17 3.66 2.47
CA CYS A 52 6.96 2.91 2.81
C CYS A 52 5.77 3.37 1.95
N PHE A 53 4.76 2.54 1.86
CA PHE A 53 3.51 2.83 1.16
C PHE A 53 2.37 2.95 2.16
N ALA A 54 1.72 4.12 2.18
CA ALA A 54 0.57 4.41 3.04
C ALA A 54 -0.71 4.37 2.20
N PHE A 55 -1.64 3.50 2.58
CA PHE A 55 -2.86 3.23 1.81
C PHE A 55 -4.12 3.27 2.69
N PRO A 56 -4.63 4.46 3.01
CA PRO A 56 -5.81 4.64 3.86
C PRO A 56 -7.14 4.48 3.11
N SER A 57 -7.19 3.71 2.03
CA SER A 57 -8.40 3.48 1.25
C SER A 57 -9.41 2.67 2.06
N LYS A 58 -10.68 3.12 2.07
CA LYS A 58 -11.76 2.50 2.84
C LYS A 58 -12.49 1.39 2.09
N ARG A 59 -12.31 1.29 0.78
CA ARG A 59 -13.00 0.31 -0.06
C ARG A 59 -12.10 -0.11 -1.20
N GLU A 60 -11.72 -1.37 -1.17
CA GLU A 60 -10.93 -2.01 -2.21
C GLU A 60 -11.43 -3.44 -2.44
N GLY A 61 -11.35 -3.89 -3.68
CA GLY A 61 -11.49 -5.31 -4.02
C GLY A 61 -10.12 -5.99 -3.95
N LEU A 62 -9.28 -5.71 -4.95
CA LEU A 62 -7.87 -6.11 -5.00
C LEU A 62 -7.06 -4.89 -5.47
N PRO A 63 -6.44 -4.12 -4.56
CA PRO A 63 -5.85 -2.84 -4.88
C PRO A 63 -4.55 -2.97 -5.69
N VAL A 64 -4.59 -2.59 -6.97
CA VAL A 64 -3.43 -2.62 -7.87
C VAL A 64 -2.29 -1.75 -7.34
N ALA A 65 -2.59 -0.55 -6.83
CA ALA A 65 -1.58 0.34 -6.27
C ALA A 65 -0.79 -0.29 -5.11
N MET A 66 -1.45 -1.11 -4.28
CA MET A 66 -0.77 -1.86 -3.23
C MET A 66 0.12 -2.96 -3.80
N MET A 67 -0.34 -3.68 -4.83
CA MET A 67 0.48 -4.70 -5.50
C MET A 67 1.72 -4.08 -6.17
N GLU A 68 1.61 -2.88 -6.74
CA GLU A 68 2.74 -2.13 -7.28
C GLU A 68 3.75 -1.76 -6.18
N ALA A 69 3.27 -1.28 -5.04
CA ALA A 69 4.10 -0.97 -3.88
C ALA A 69 4.79 -2.23 -3.31
N MET A 70 4.06 -3.34 -3.19
CA MET A 70 4.60 -4.64 -2.79
C MET A 70 5.70 -5.11 -3.75
N ARG A 71 5.48 -4.97 -5.06
CA ARG A 71 6.48 -5.30 -6.09
C ARG A 71 7.74 -4.45 -5.97
N ALA A 72 7.60 -3.17 -5.62
CA ALA A 72 8.72 -2.28 -5.34
C ALA A 72 9.47 -2.64 -4.04
N GLY A 73 8.89 -3.51 -3.22
CA GLY A 73 9.50 -3.96 -1.95
C GLY A 73 9.27 -2.98 -0.81
N LEU A 74 8.15 -2.27 -0.82
CA LEU A 74 7.80 -1.36 0.25
C LEU A 74 7.03 -2.07 1.36
N PRO A 75 7.32 -1.77 2.63
CA PRO A 75 6.42 -2.09 3.72
C PRO A 75 5.14 -1.25 3.57
N VAL A 76 4.00 -1.82 3.92
CA VAL A 76 2.70 -1.20 3.71
C VAL A 76 2.05 -0.84 5.04
N LEU A 77 1.38 0.32 5.06
CA LEU A 77 0.53 0.75 6.14
C LEU A 77 -0.88 1.03 5.58
N ALA A 78 -1.83 0.14 5.84
CA ALA A 78 -3.13 0.16 5.18
C ALA A 78 -4.29 -0.02 6.17
N LEU A 79 -5.51 0.37 5.75
CA LEU A 79 -6.70 0.07 6.54
C LEU A 79 -6.97 -1.43 6.58
N ASP A 80 -7.46 -1.89 7.72
CA ASP A 80 -7.92 -3.25 7.97
C ASP A 80 -9.27 -3.49 7.28
N ILE A 81 -9.19 -3.79 5.98
CA ILE A 81 -10.33 -4.12 5.14
C ILE A 81 -10.05 -5.38 4.33
N ARG A 82 -11.10 -6.07 3.91
CA ARG A 82 -11.01 -7.37 3.22
C ARG A 82 -10.00 -7.37 2.07
N GLY A 83 -10.07 -6.41 1.15
CA GLY A 83 -9.19 -6.36 -0.01
C GLY A 83 -7.70 -6.21 0.35
N ASN A 84 -7.39 -5.62 1.49
CA ASN A 84 -6.02 -5.46 1.96
C ASN A 84 -5.52 -6.73 2.66
N HIS A 85 -6.38 -7.46 3.39
CA HIS A 85 -6.06 -8.77 3.98
C HIS A 85 -5.67 -9.83 2.95
N ASP A 86 -6.27 -9.79 1.76
CA ASP A 86 -5.93 -10.74 0.70
C ASP A 86 -4.47 -10.59 0.25
N LEU A 87 -3.91 -9.38 0.35
CA LEU A 87 -2.55 -9.06 -0.06
C LEU A 87 -1.55 -9.13 1.09
N ILE A 88 -1.86 -8.56 2.25
CA ILE A 88 -0.92 -8.33 3.35
C ILE A 88 -1.37 -9.06 4.60
N SER A 89 -0.43 -9.75 5.26
CA SER A 89 -0.58 -10.23 6.62
C SER A 89 0.00 -9.19 7.59
N ASP A 90 -0.78 -8.84 8.62
CA ASP A 90 -0.35 -7.89 9.64
C ASP A 90 0.93 -8.35 10.35
N GLY A 91 1.90 -7.47 10.48
CA GLY A 91 3.22 -7.76 11.05
C GLY A 91 4.22 -8.45 10.10
N GLU A 92 3.80 -8.98 8.94
CA GLU A 92 4.68 -9.63 7.96
C GLU A 92 5.07 -8.68 6.81
N GLY A 93 4.09 -8.12 6.11
CA GLY A 93 4.30 -7.20 4.98
C GLY A 93 4.12 -5.74 5.34
N GLY A 94 3.73 -5.45 6.57
CA GLY A 94 3.41 -4.12 7.05
C GLY A 94 2.42 -4.18 8.20
N PHE A 95 1.61 -3.12 8.35
CA PHE A 95 0.61 -3.05 9.41
C PHE A 95 -0.76 -2.69 8.86
N LEU A 96 -1.79 -3.34 9.43
CA LEU A 96 -3.18 -3.02 9.20
C LEU A 96 -3.74 -2.24 10.40
N PHE A 97 -4.54 -1.22 10.16
CA PHE A 97 -5.13 -0.40 11.20
C PHE A 97 -6.63 -0.18 10.95
N GLU A 98 -7.40 -0.08 12.02
CA GLU A 98 -8.84 0.17 11.96
C GLU A 98 -9.15 1.61 11.51
N GLU A 99 -10.26 1.78 10.81
CA GLU A 99 -10.75 3.11 10.42
C GLU A 99 -10.98 3.98 11.65
N GLY A 100 -10.47 5.22 11.60
CA GLY A 100 -10.55 6.17 12.73
C GLY A 100 -9.46 5.99 13.78
N ASN A 101 -8.67 4.94 13.74
CA ASN A 101 -7.59 4.70 14.68
C ASN A 101 -6.25 5.34 14.21
N ALA A 102 -6.19 6.67 14.26
CA ALA A 102 -4.97 7.40 13.94
C ALA A 102 -3.78 7.04 14.85
N SER A 103 -4.03 6.53 16.06
CA SER A 103 -2.98 6.12 16.99
C SER A 103 -2.18 4.93 16.43
N ASP A 104 -2.85 3.92 15.90
CA ASP A 104 -2.18 2.73 15.36
C ASP A 104 -1.48 3.05 14.04
N TYR A 105 -2.07 3.92 13.21
CA TYR A 105 -1.37 4.45 12.04
C TYR A 105 -0.04 5.12 12.42
N VAL A 106 -0.05 5.99 13.44
CA VAL A 106 1.16 6.66 13.94
C VAL A 106 2.17 5.66 14.50
N LYS A 107 1.71 4.60 15.19
CA LYS A 107 2.60 3.55 15.70
C LYS A 107 3.29 2.80 14.55
N GLY A 108 2.53 2.37 13.53
CA GLY A 108 3.07 1.69 12.35
C GLY A 108 4.11 2.54 11.60
N LEU A 109 3.77 3.82 11.34
CA LEU A 109 4.70 4.75 10.71
C LEU A 109 5.95 4.98 11.56
N SER A 110 5.78 5.09 12.89
CA SER A 110 6.91 5.24 13.82
C SER A 110 7.81 4.01 13.80
N PHE A 111 7.21 2.82 13.71
CA PHE A 111 7.95 1.57 13.63
C PHE A 111 8.86 1.54 12.40
N PHE A 112 8.36 1.88 11.22
CA PHE A 112 9.18 1.92 10.00
C PHE A 112 10.35 2.91 10.12
N LEU A 113 10.13 4.05 10.76
CA LEU A 113 11.17 5.04 11.00
C LEU A 113 12.21 4.62 12.05
N ASP A 114 11.79 3.89 13.07
CA ASP A 114 12.66 3.50 14.18
C ASP A 114 13.39 2.16 13.90
N TYR A 115 12.83 1.30 13.03
CA TYR A 115 13.35 -0.01 12.69
C TYR A 115 13.44 -0.23 11.16
N PRO A 116 14.33 0.50 10.45
CA PRO A 116 14.38 0.46 8.99
C PRO A 116 14.74 -0.91 8.43
N GLU A 117 15.54 -1.72 9.13
CA GLU A 117 15.87 -3.08 8.69
C GLU A 117 14.64 -4.02 8.74
N GLU A 118 13.79 -3.86 9.75
CA GLU A 118 12.53 -4.62 9.84
C GLU A 118 11.54 -4.14 8.75
N ALA A 119 11.45 -2.84 8.52
CA ALA A 119 10.66 -2.28 7.43
C ALA A 119 11.09 -2.86 6.07
N LYS A 120 12.41 -2.96 5.84
CA LYS A 120 12.97 -3.59 4.64
C LYS A 120 12.64 -5.08 4.57
N ARG A 121 12.73 -5.83 5.68
CA ARG A 121 12.33 -7.24 5.74
C ARG A 121 10.86 -7.42 5.34
N MET A 122 9.97 -6.55 5.82
CA MET A 122 8.56 -6.54 5.43
C MET A 122 8.38 -6.27 3.93
N GLY A 123 9.14 -5.34 3.38
CA GLY A 123 9.15 -5.08 1.94
C GLY A 123 9.61 -6.28 1.10
N GLU A 124 10.64 -7.00 1.54
CA GLU A 124 11.08 -8.23 0.87
C GLU A 124 10.06 -9.38 0.98
N TRP A 125 9.33 -9.45 2.08
CA TRP A 125 8.18 -10.35 2.20
C TRP A 125 7.11 -10.01 1.16
N ASN A 126 6.77 -8.72 1.02
CA ASN A 126 5.80 -8.23 0.05
C ASN A 126 6.20 -8.57 -1.40
N LYS A 127 7.48 -8.44 -1.77
CA LYS A 127 7.97 -8.84 -3.09
C LYS A 127 7.71 -10.31 -3.42
N LYS A 128 7.84 -11.17 -2.43
CA LYS A 128 7.57 -12.61 -2.59
C LYS A 128 6.07 -12.85 -2.67
N ARG A 129 5.31 -12.28 -1.74
CA ARG A 129 3.87 -12.47 -1.64
C ARG A 129 3.13 -12.01 -2.89
N VAL A 130 3.50 -10.88 -3.49
CA VAL A 130 2.82 -10.35 -4.69
C VAL A 130 2.94 -11.25 -5.91
N GLN A 131 3.90 -12.16 -5.96
CA GLN A 131 4.04 -13.14 -7.06
C GLN A 131 2.83 -14.07 -7.16
N ASP A 132 2.14 -14.34 -6.04
CA ASP A 132 0.93 -15.16 -6.01
C ASP A 132 -0.25 -14.54 -6.79
N PHE A 133 -0.14 -13.24 -7.09
CA PHE A 133 -1.13 -12.45 -7.84
C PHE A 133 -0.66 -12.10 -9.26
N SER A 134 0.40 -12.76 -9.76
CA SER A 134 0.89 -12.54 -11.12
C SER A 134 -0.16 -12.96 -12.15
N ILE A 135 -0.18 -12.23 -13.29
CA ILE A 135 -1.11 -12.52 -14.39
C ILE A 135 -0.92 -13.94 -14.93
N ASP A 136 0.33 -14.40 -15.04
CA ASP A 136 0.64 -15.74 -15.54
C ASP A 136 0.02 -16.83 -14.66
N LEU A 137 0.10 -16.67 -13.34
CA LEU A 137 -0.48 -17.62 -12.39
C LEU A 137 -2.03 -17.59 -12.42
N VAL A 138 -2.61 -16.41 -12.61
CA VAL A 138 -4.05 -16.25 -12.75
C VAL A 138 -4.53 -16.93 -14.04
N GLU A 139 -3.84 -16.71 -15.16
CA GLU A 139 -4.16 -17.35 -16.43
C GLU A 139 -4.06 -18.88 -16.36
N GLU A 140 -3.03 -19.40 -15.72
CA GLU A 140 -2.86 -20.85 -15.53
C GLU A 140 -4.03 -21.44 -14.73
N LYS A 141 -4.40 -20.80 -13.60
CA LYS A 141 -5.54 -21.21 -12.79
C LYS A 141 -6.84 -21.16 -13.58
N MET A 142 -7.07 -20.11 -14.36
CA MET A 142 -8.27 -19.98 -15.18
C MET A 142 -8.35 -21.06 -16.26
N ARG A 143 -7.25 -21.33 -16.99
CA ARG A 143 -7.22 -22.41 -17.98
C ARG A 143 -7.57 -23.76 -17.38
N ARG A 144 -7.09 -24.03 -16.16
CA ARG A 144 -7.41 -25.26 -15.45
C ARG A 144 -8.90 -25.33 -15.09
N ILE A 145 -9.48 -24.27 -14.56
CA ILE A 145 -10.92 -24.21 -14.23
C ILE A 145 -11.78 -24.44 -15.47
N TYR A 146 -11.43 -23.83 -16.61
CA TYR A 146 -12.17 -24.05 -17.87
C TYR A 146 -12.05 -25.49 -18.36
N ALA A 147 -10.87 -26.09 -18.30
CA ALA A 147 -10.68 -27.48 -18.69
C ALA A 147 -11.48 -28.45 -17.81
N GLU A 148 -11.49 -28.23 -16.49
CA GLU A 148 -12.29 -29.03 -15.55
C GLU A 148 -13.81 -28.84 -15.79
N ALA A 149 -14.25 -27.64 -16.18
CA ALA A 149 -15.65 -27.39 -16.54
C ALA A 149 -16.06 -28.11 -17.83
N GLU A 150 -15.20 -28.11 -18.83
CA GLU A 150 -15.43 -28.79 -20.12
C GLU A 150 -15.42 -30.32 -19.96
N SER A 151 -14.61 -30.87 -19.08
CA SER A 151 -14.56 -32.31 -18.80
C SER A 151 -15.69 -32.79 -17.91
N GLY A 152 -16.49 -31.90 -17.31
CA GLY A 152 -17.57 -32.24 -16.39
C GLY A 152 -17.08 -32.65 -14.99
N GLU A 153 -15.84 -32.39 -14.63
CA GLU A 153 -15.22 -32.72 -13.34
C GLU A 153 -15.48 -31.65 -12.26
N LEU A 154 -15.96 -30.47 -12.64
CA LEU A 154 -16.40 -29.45 -11.68
C LEU A 154 -17.70 -29.91 -11.00
N LYS A 155 -17.63 -30.18 -9.70
CA LYS A 155 -18.79 -30.49 -8.82
C LYS A 155 -19.18 -29.25 -8.03
#